data_5950f6ada9e4b681525120058d9b1e07
#
_entry.id   5950f6ada9e4b681525120058d9b1e07
#
_cell.length_a   1.000
_cell.length_b   1.000
_cell.length_c   1.000
_cell.angle_alpha   90.00
_cell.angle_beta   90.00
_cell.angle_gamma   90.00
#
_symmetry.space_group_name_H-M   'P 1'
#
loop_
_entity.id
_entity.type
_entity.pdbx_description
1 polymer ?
#
loop_
_entity_poly.entity_id
_entity_poly.type
_entity_poly.pdbx_seq_one_letter_code
_entity_poly.pdbx_strand_id
1 'polypeptide(L)'
;MTIDTTAFRDMAAVLRQRSGANVTKLAYVKGKWKLGRDKIEVNGTQWAARVDWTLGGWVRWFDGRITDYRLGYVADRYMPPKRDELGDLDEEKWEWGNYGRDPWQLAWSLPLFNQVSGEEVLYSTDTMGGKDALAALLTAYADRVDSSPADGKILPVIELGTSSYRHPQRGEIHVPVLDIIDWAAPPTKPRPPLPKAEPQKALSGPKDDLADSIPFN
;
A
#
# COMPACT_ATOMS: atom_id res chain seq x y z
N MET A 1 -32.51 -28.50 -15.61
CA MET A 1 -32.40 -27.19 -14.99
C MET A 1 -30.92 -26.89 -14.88
N THR A 2 -30.41 -26.01 -15.75
CA THR A 2 -28.96 -25.69 -15.77
C THR A 2 -28.74 -24.50 -14.84
N ILE A 3 -27.97 -24.69 -13.76
CA ILE A 3 -27.64 -23.61 -12.83
C ILE A 3 -26.59 -22.71 -13.50
N ASP A 4 -26.88 -21.42 -13.60
CA ASP A 4 -25.91 -20.42 -14.08
C ASP A 4 -24.82 -20.18 -13.05
N THR A 5 -23.69 -20.86 -13.23
CA THR A 5 -22.54 -20.74 -12.34
C THR A 5 -21.78 -19.41 -12.51
N THR A 6 -22.04 -18.68 -13.61
CA THR A 6 -21.41 -17.38 -13.88
C THR A 6 -21.87 -16.34 -12.88
N ALA A 7 -23.18 -16.29 -12.60
CA ALA A 7 -23.75 -15.37 -11.61
C ALA A 7 -23.15 -15.58 -10.19
N PHE A 8 -22.87 -16.83 -9.82
CA PHE A 8 -22.23 -17.12 -8.54
C PHE A 8 -20.76 -16.68 -8.48
N ARG A 9 -20.04 -16.82 -9.61
CA ARG A 9 -18.65 -16.33 -9.70
C ARG A 9 -18.58 -14.82 -9.67
N ASP A 10 -19.49 -14.13 -10.34
CA ASP A 10 -19.58 -12.68 -10.34
C ASP A 10 -19.96 -12.15 -8.95
N MET A 11 -20.93 -12.79 -8.28
CA MET A 11 -21.30 -12.45 -6.91
C MET A 11 -20.14 -12.70 -5.94
N ALA A 12 -19.41 -13.81 -6.10
CA ALA A 12 -18.22 -14.07 -5.28
C ALA A 12 -17.11 -13.03 -5.51
N ALA A 13 -16.94 -12.54 -6.74
CA ALA A 13 -16.01 -11.45 -7.04
C ALA A 13 -16.45 -10.14 -6.38
N VAL A 14 -17.75 -9.80 -6.46
CA VAL A 14 -18.33 -8.62 -5.79
C VAL A 14 -18.21 -8.71 -4.26
N LEU A 15 -18.45 -9.88 -3.68
CA LEU A 15 -18.31 -10.09 -2.24
C LEU A 15 -16.85 -9.98 -1.78
N ARG A 16 -15.90 -10.47 -2.57
CA ARG A 16 -14.47 -10.28 -2.31
C ARG A 16 -14.04 -8.83 -2.42
N GLN A 17 -14.59 -8.06 -3.37
CA GLN A 17 -14.37 -6.61 -3.46
C GLN A 17 -14.95 -5.85 -2.27
N ARG A 18 -16.14 -6.24 -1.78
CA ARG A 18 -16.77 -5.63 -0.59
C ARG A 18 -16.08 -5.98 0.72
N SER A 19 -15.39 -7.10 0.78
CA SER A 19 -14.60 -7.51 1.97
C SER A 19 -13.28 -6.75 2.08
N GLY A 20 -13.09 -5.61 1.40
CA GLY A 20 -11.83 -4.89 1.26
C GLY A 20 -10.75 -5.93 1.04
N ALA A 21 -10.46 -6.29 -0.22
CA ALA A 21 -9.67 -7.45 -0.58
C ALA A 21 -8.60 -7.68 0.49
N ASN A 22 -8.61 -8.84 1.14
CA ASN A 22 -7.59 -9.23 2.12
C ASN A 22 -6.26 -9.41 1.37
N VAL A 23 -5.76 -8.30 0.81
CA VAL A 23 -4.45 -8.28 0.18
C VAL A 23 -3.45 -8.47 1.31
N THR A 24 -2.74 -9.56 1.26
CA THR A 24 -1.69 -9.85 2.22
C THR A 24 -0.69 -8.70 2.21
N LYS A 25 -0.48 -8.06 3.35
CA LYS A 25 0.46 -6.95 3.46
C LYS A 25 1.87 -7.48 3.59
N LEU A 26 2.77 -6.87 2.82
CA LEU A 26 4.21 -7.00 2.98
C LEU A 26 4.73 -5.71 3.61
N ALA A 27 5.42 -5.81 4.73
CA ALA A 27 5.96 -4.67 5.46
C ALA A 27 7.46 -4.84 5.71
N TYR A 28 8.20 -3.73 5.69
CA TYR A 28 9.59 -3.69 6.11
C TYR A 28 9.70 -3.03 7.48
N VAL A 29 10.20 -3.78 8.46
CA VAL A 29 10.27 -3.32 9.86
C VAL A 29 11.60 -3.71 10.48
N LYS A 30 12.40 -2.73 10.91
CA LYS A 30 13.69 -2.96 11.62
C LYS A 30 14.61 -3.95 10.91
N GLY A 31 14.82 -3.78 9.62
CA GLY A 31 15.72 -4.61 8.83
C GLY A 31 15.14 -5.95 8.36
N LYS A 32 13.83 -6.16 8.55
CA LYS A 32 13.18 -7.42 8.22
C LYS A 32 11.93 -7.23 7.39
N TRP A 33 11.79 -8.04 6.35
CA TRP A 33 10.57 -8.15 5.58
C TRP A 33 9.58 -9.08 6.30
N LYS A 34 8.36 -8.60 6.50
CA LYS A 34 7.31 -9.27 7.27
C LYS A 34 6.06 -9.45 6.41
N LEU A 35 5.60 -10.68 6.30
CA LEU A 35 4.44 -11.06 5.50
C LEU A 35 3.21 -11.30 6.38
N GLY A 36 2.08 -10.71 5.99
CA GLY A 36 0.77 -10.98 6.57
C GLY A 36 0.60 -10.53 8.03
N ARG A 37 -0.49 -11.00 8.62
CA ARG A 37 -0.85 -10.69 10.02
C ARG A 37 0.12 -11.35 11.00
N ASP A 38 0.59 -12.53 10.67
CA ASP A 38 1.49 -13.33 11.53
C ASP A 38 2.94 -12.84 11.46
N LYS A 39 3.20 -11.82 10.62
CA LYS A 39 4.51 -11.17 10.46
C LYS A 39 5.63 -12.18 10.17
N ILE A 40 5.35 -13.17 9.31
CA ILE A 40 6.31 -14.17 8.88
C ILE A 40 7.49 -13.47 8.20
N GLU A 41 8.71 -13.80 8.59
CA GLU A 41 9.91 -13.23 8.00
C GLU A 41 10.16 -13.84 6.61
N VAL A 42 10.35 -12.98 5.60
CA VAL A 42 10.48 -13.38 4.20
C VAL A 42 11.67 -12.71 3.51
N ASN A 43 12.72 -12.41 4.25
CA ASN A 43 13.99 -11.91 3.68
C ASN A 43 14.55 -12.93 2.68
N GLY A 44 15.14 -12.44 1.57
CA GLY A 44 15.71 -13.29 0.53
C GLY A 44 14.68 -14.03 -0.33
N THR A 45 13.38 -13.79 -0.15
CA THR A 45 12.36 -14.38 -1.03
C THR A 45 12.19 -13.58 -2.32
N GLN A 46 11.75 -14.28 -3.38
CA GLN A 46 11.67 -13.72 -4.72
C GLN A 46 10.22 -13.46 -5.12
N TRP A 47 9.99 -12.30 -5.73
CA TRP A 47 8.67 -11.81 -6.12
C TRP A 47 8.74 -11.10 -7.47
N ALA A 48 7.75 -11.30 -8.32
CA ALA A 48 7.59 -10.47 -9.51
C ALA A 48 6.83 -9.19 -9.13
N ALA A 49 7.38 -8.04 -9.50
CA ALA A 49 6.84 -6.73 -9.11
C ALA A 49 5.98 -6.14 -10.23
N ARG A 50 4.69 -5.89 -9.94
CA ARG A 50 3.77 -5.21 -10.84
C ARG A 50 4.03 -3.70 -10.82
N VAL A 51 5.19 -3.31 -11.35
CA VAL A 51 5.59 -1.90 -11.41
C VAL A 51 4.58 -1.06 -12.19
N ASP A 52 3.98 -1.63 -13.23
CA ASP A 52 2.89 -1.06 -14.02
C ASP A 52 1.61 -0.79 -13.21
N TRP A 53 1.47 -1.38 -12.01
CA TRP A 53 0.36 -1.18 -11.08
C TRP A 53 0.74 -0.40 -9.82
N THR A 54 1.92 0.20 -9.82
CA THR A 54 2.35 1.02 -8.68
C THR A 54 1.39 2.19 -8.48
N LEU A 55 0.89 2.31 -7.26
CA LEU A 55 0.08 3.43 -6.80
C LEU A 55 0.94 4.42 -6.03
N GLY A 56 0.69 5.71 -6.21
CA GLY A 56 1.29 6.78 -5.43
C GLY A 56 0.26 7.83 -5.06
N GLY A 57 0.48 8.50 -3.94
CA GLY A 57 -0.36 9.61 -3.53
C GLY A 57 -0.59 9.70 -2.03
N TRP A 58 -1.58 10.47 -1.66
CA TRP A 58 -1.88 10.79 -0.27
C TRP A 58 -2.90 9.84 0.34
N VAL A 59 -2.67 9.49 1.58
CA VAL A 59 -3.55 8.66 2.42
C VAL A 59 -3.82 9.44 3.70
N ARG A 60 -5.08 9.69 4.00
CA ARG A 60 -5.51 10.36 5.23
C ARG A 60 -5.81 9.35 6.32
N TRP A 61 -5.21 9.57 7.47
CA TRP A 61 -5.40 8.76 8.66
C TRP A 61 -6.21 9.51 9.71
N PHE A 62 -7.09 8.79 10.40
CA PHE A 62 -7.82 9.27 11.56
C PHE A 62 -8.09 8.08 12.49
N ASP A 63 -7.76 8.20 13.75
CA ASP A 63 -7.93 7.14 14.76
C ASP A 63 -7.36 5.77 14.32
N GLY A 64 -6.14 5.77 13.78
CA GLY A 64 -5.45 4.56 13.29
C GLY A 64 -6.08 3.91 12.06
N ARG A 65 -7.04 4.57 11.40
CA ARG A 65 -7.73 4.09 10.21
C ARG A 65 -7.52 5.03 9.03
N ILE A 66 -7.56 4.47 7.84
CA ILE A 66 -7.53 5.26 6.61
C ILE A 66 -8.95 5.76 6.34
N THR A 67 -9.10 7.09 6.21
CA THR A 67 -10.38 7.75 6.02
C THR A 67 -10.56 8.38 4.66
N ASP A 68 -9.47 8.68 3.96
CA ASP A 68 -9.52 9.23 2.61
C ASP A 68 -8.27 8.84 1.81
N TYR A 69 -8.39 8.89 0.48
CA TYR A 69 -7.32 8.61 -0.46
C TYR A 69 -7.28 9.65 -1.57
N ARG A 70 -6.08 10.02 -1.97
CA ARG A 70 -5.77 10.75 -3.20
C ARG A 70 -4.68 9.97 -3.92
N LEU A 71 -5.05 8.81 -4.48
CA LEU A 71 -4.13 7.86 -5.10
C LEU A 71 -4.37 7.77 -6.60
N GLY A 72 -3.32 7.56 -7.34
CA GLY A 72 -3.38 7.24 -8.76
C GLY A 72 -2.26 6.32 -9.19
N TYR A 73 -2.41 5.73 -10.36
CA TYR A 73 -1.39 4.86 -10.94
C TYR A 73 -0.25 5.69 -11.54
N VAL A 74 0.99 5.34 -11.20
CA VAL A 74 2.18 5.97 -11.78
C VAL A 74 2.20 5.84 -13.31
N ALA A 75 1.77 4.68 -13.82
CA ALA A 75 1.68 4.43 -15.25
C ALA A 75 0.71 5.37 -16.00
N ASP A 76 -0.28 5.95 -15.30
CA ASP A 76 -1.21 6.93 -15.84
C ASP A 76 -0.70 8.38 -15.70
N ARG A 77 0.60 8.55 -15.36
CA ARG A 77 1.23 9.84 -15.09
C ARG A 77 0.56 10.64 -13.98
N TYR A 78 -0.06 9.93 -13.02
CA TYR A 78 -0.67 10.59 -11.88
C TYR A 78 0.38 11.31 -11.05
N MET A 79 0.13 12.59 -10.81
CA MET A 79 0.91 13.43 -9.90
C MET A 79 0.04 13.76 -8.68
N PRO A 80 0.48 13.40 -7.47
CA PRO A 80 -0.25 13.77 -6.26
C PRO A 80 -0.39 15.29 -6.15
N PRO A 81 -1.55 15.81 -5.69
CA PRO A 81 -1.70 17.22 -5.41
C PRO A 81 -0.69 17.68 -4.34
N LYS A 82 -0.46 18.98 -4.24
CA LYS A 82 0.37 19.52 -3.17
C LYS A 82 -0.30 19.33 -1.81
N ARG A 83 0.51 19.29 -0.74
CA ARG A 83 0.00 19.06 0.62
C ARG A 83 -1.04 20.11 1.04
N ASP A 84 -0.82 21.37 0.68
CA ASP A 84 -1.69 22.49 0.98
C ASP A 84 -3.07 22.44 0.27
N GLU A 85 -3.17 21.69 -0.82
CA GLU A 85 -4.42 21.48 -1.54
C GLU A 85 -5.35 20.44 -0.87
N LEU A 86 -4.86 19.70 0.13
CA LEU A 86 -5.60 18.63 0.78
C LEU A 86 -6.42 19.07 2.00
N GLY A 87 -6.22 20.30 2.47
CA GLY A 87 -6.82 20.77 3.73
C GLY A 87 -6.13 20.22 4.97
N ASP A 88 -6.78 20.30 6.13
CA ASP A 88 -6.24 19.87 7.44
C ASP A 88 -4.87 20.50 7.77
N LEU A 89 -4.69 21.80 7.47
CA LEU A 89 -3.42 22.51 7.68
C LEU A 89 -3.22 23.00 9.12
N ASP A 90 -4.27 22.96 9.92
CA ASP A 90 -4.25 23.41 11.30
C ASP A 90 -3.64 22.31 12.20
N GLU A 91 -2.35 22.47 12.52
CA GLU A 91 -1.58 21.49 13.29
C GLU A 91 -2.15 21.27 14.69
N GLU A 92 -2.83 22.26 15.28
CA GLU A 92 -3.46 22.13 16.60
C GLU A 92 -4.65 21.18 16.60
N LYS A 93 -5.24 20.94 15.42
CA LYS A 93 -6.37 20.02 15.23
C LYS A 93 -5.95 18.62 14.78
N TRP A 94 -4.66 18.35 14.68
CA TRP A 94 -4.20 17.02 14.28
C TRP A 94 -4.39 16.01 15.43
N GLU A 95 -5.46 15.24 15.33
CA GLU A 95 -5.88 14.24 16.34
C GLU A 95 -5.10 12.94 16.27
N TRP A 96 -3.83 12.98 15.93
CA TRP A 96 -3.00 11.78 15.81
C TRP A 96 -2.24 11.47 17.09
N GLY A 97 -2.95 10.91 18.08
CA GLY A 97 -2.34 10.50 19.34
C GLY A 97 -1.50 11.62 19.95
N ASN A 98 -0.63 11.31 20.87
CA ASN A 98 0.20 12.27 21.60
C ASN A 98 1.32 12.96 20.79
N TYR A 99 1.31 12.91 19.45
CA TYR A 99 2.45 13.34 18.63
C TYR A 99 2.13 14.32 17.50
N GLY A 100 0.92 14.80 17.36
CA GLY A 100 0.56 15.83 16.38
C GLY A 100 1.11 15.57 14.96
N ARG A 101 0.90 14.38 14.42
CA ARG A 101 1.35 14.06 13.08
C ARG A 101 0.34 14.52 12.04
N ASP A 102 0.84 15.01 10.90
CA ASP A 102 0.02 15.31 9.75
C ASP A 102 -0.90 14.12 9.41
N PRO A 103 -2.22 14.29 9.36
CA PRO A 103 -3.15 13.22 9.00
C PRO A 103 -2.94 12.72 7.58
N TRP A 104 -2.41 13.55 6.69
CA TRP A 104 -2.11 13.17 5.33
C TRP A 104 -0.67 12.69 5.18
N GLN A 105 -0.50 11.49 4.68
CA GLN A 105 0.81 10.88 4.45
C GLN A 105 0.96 10.51 2.98
N LEU A 106 2.07 10.94 2.37
CA LEU A 106 2.42 10.55 1.02
C LEU A 106 2.96 9.12 1.03
N ALA A 107 2.18 8.20 0.50
CA ALA A 107 2.47 6.78 0.47
C ALA A 107 2.55 6.23 -0.96
N TRP A 108 3.30 5.14 -1.10
CA TRP A 108 3.45 4.39 -2.35
C TRP A 108 3.15 2.93 -2.09
N SER A 109 2.52 2.27 -3.06
CA SER A 109 2.15 0.87 -2.96
C SER A 109 2.55 0.12 -4.21
N LEU A 110 3.29 -0.96 -4.04
CA LEU A 110 3.78 -1.84 -5.09
C LEU A 110 3.17 -3.22 -4.91
N PRO A 111 2.31 -3.67 -5.83
CA PRO A 111 1.84 -5.05 -5.83
C PRO A 111 2.96 -6.00 -6.26
N LEU A 112 3.10 -7.10 -5.53
CA LEU A 112 4.03 -8.16 -5.80
C LEU A 112 3.27 -9.48 -5.92
N PHE A 113 3.78 -10.43 -6.69
CA PHE A 113 3.23 -11.77 -6.73
C PHE A 113 4.33 -12.82 -6.78
N ASN A 114 4.09 -13.92 -6.10
CA ASN A 114 4.96 -15.07 -6.16
C ASN A 114 4.65 -15.88 -7.42
N GLN A 115 5.63 -16.08 -8.29
CA GLN A 115 5.44 -16.76 -9.57
C GLN A 115 5.11 -18.25 -9.43
N VAL A 116 5.47 -18.87 -8.31
CA VAL A 116 5.26 -20.29 -8.06
C VAL A 116 3.91 -20.56 -7.41
N SER A 117 3.61 -19.83 -6.31
CA SER A 117 2.36 -20.02 -5.56
C SER A 117 1.19 -19.21 -6.10
N GLY A 118 1.46 -18.17 -6.90
CA GLY A 118 0.44 -17.20 -7.33
C GLY A 118 -0.04 -16.28 -6.21
N GLU A 119 0.59 -16.30 -5.04
CA GLU A 119 0.24 -15.41 -3.92
C GLU A 119 0.50 -13.96 -4.29
N GLU A 120 -0.49 -13.10 -4.04
CA GLU A 120 -0.39 -11.66 -4.26
C GLU A 120 -0.24 -10.93 -2.92
N VAL A 121 0.72 -10.01 -2.86
CA VAL A 121 0.99 -9.20 -1.67
C VAL A 121 1.13 -7.74 -2.06
N LEU A 122 0.90 -6.84 -1.11
CA LEU A 122 1.06 -5.40 -1.31
C LEU A 122 2.14 -4.86 -0.38
N TYR A 123 3.23 -4.40 -0.95
CA TYR A 123 4.21 -3.59 -0.25
C TYR A 123 3.78 -2.13 -0.27
N SER A 124 3.67 -1.50 0.90
CA SER A 124 3.37 -0.07 1.00
C SER A 124 4.42 0.61 1.86
N THR A 125 4.84 1.82 1.44
CA THR A 125 5.86 2.59 2.15
C THR A 125 5.58 4.09 2.11
N ASP A 126 5.86 4.74 3.22
CA ASP A 126 5.91 6.20 3.40
C ASP A 126 7.31 6.66 3.83
N THR A 127 8.20 5.71 4.13
CA THR A 127 9.57 5.97 4.60
C THR A 127 10.50 6.40 3.48
N MET A 128 11.53 7.20 3.80
CA MET A 128 12.52 7.64 2.82
C MET A 128 13.21 6.45 2.15
N GLY A 129 13.80 5.53 2.92
CA GLY A 129 14.49 4.38 2.34
C GLY A 129 13.59 3.48 1.49
N GLY A 130 12.31 3.35 1.86
CA GLY A 130 11.34 2.62 1.04
C GLY A 130 11.02 3.32 -0.28
N LYS A 131 10.92 4.66 -0.26
CA LYS A 131 10.73 5.47 -1.46
C LYS A 131 11.94 5.42 -2.38
N ASP A 132 13.15 5.46 -1.82
CA ASP A 132 14.40 5.37 -2.60
C ASP A 132 14.53 4.01 -3.28
N ALA A 133 14.24 2.91 -2.57
CA ALA A 133 14.22 1.56 -3.14
C ALA A 133 13.19 1.43 -4.27
N LEU A 134 11.99 2.01 -4.08
CA LEU A 134 10.96 2.00 -5.12
C LEU A 134 11.35 2.87 -6.31
N ALA A 135 11.95 4.04 -6.09
CA ALA A 135 12.40 4.92 -7.18
C ALA A 135 13.47 4.24 -8.05
N ALA A 136 14.42 3.53 -7.43
CA ALA A 136 15.41 2.74 -8.16
C ALA A 136 14.75 1.66 -9.02
N LEU A 137 13.77 0.94 -8.47
CA LEU A 137 13.02 -0.08 -9.20
C LEU A 137 12.22 0.51 -10.37
N LEU A 138 11.54 1.65 -10.18
CA LEU A 138 10.80 2.36 -11.22
C LEU A 138 11.71 2.79 -12.36
N THR A 139 12.90 3.31 -12.04
CA THR A 139 13.90 3.71 -13.04
C THR A 139 14.37 2.51 -13.87
N ALA A 140 14.78 1.44 -13.21
CA ALA A 140 15.23 0.23 -13.90
C ALA A 140 14.13 -0.40 -14.77
N TYR A 141 12.86 -0.34 -14.31
CA TYR A 141 11.72 -0.77 -15.10
C TYR A 141 11.53 0.09 -16.36
N ALA A 142 11.63 1.41 -16.24
CA ALA A 142 11.53 2.32 -17.39
C ALA A 142 12.62 2.03 -18.41
N ASP A 143 13.87 1.91 -17.97
CA ASP A 143 15.01 1.58 -18.83
C ASP A 143 14.81 0.24 -19.56
N ARG A 144 14.26 -0.76 -18.86
CA ARG A 144 13.96 -2.07 -19.46
C ARG A 144 12.88 -1.98 -20.52
N VAL A 145 11.78 -1.24 -20.24
CA VAL A 145 10.69 -1.04 -21.21
C VAL A 145 11.20 -0.28 -22.44
N ASP A 146 11.99 0.77 -22.24
CA ASP A 146 12.55 1.58 -23.34
C ASP A 146 13.51 0.78 -24.21
N SER A 147 14.20 -0.21 -23.65
CA SER A 147 15.07 -1.12 -24.40
C SER A 147 14.30 -2.09 -25.32
N SER A 148 12.97 -2.18 -25.17
CA SER A 148 12.08 -3.04 -25.96
C SER A 148 12.59 -4.47 -26.11
N PRO A 149 12.78 -5.22 -25.02
CA PRO A 149 13.42 -6.53 -25.03
C PRO A 149 12.67 -7.52 -25.91
N ALA A 150 13.40 -8.23 -26.78
CA ALA A 150 12.83 -9.16 -27.76
C ALA A 150 12.07 -10.34 -27.13
N ASP A 151 12.39 -10.68 -25.87
CA ASP A 151 11.73 -11.73 -25.09
C ASP A 151 10.41 -11.30 -24.44
N GLY A 152 10.06 -10.01 -24.53
CA GLY A 152 8.85 -9.43 -23.92
C GLY A 152 8.84 -9.44 -22.39
N LYS A 153 9.95 -9.78 -21.73
CA LYS A 153 10.08 -9.83 -20.29
C LYS A 153 10.41 -8.45 -19.73
N ILE A 154 9.40 -7.77 -19.24
CA ILE A 154 9.53 -6.39 -18.72
C ILE A 154 9.22 -6.26 -17.21
N LEU A 155 8.63 -7.28 -16.57
CA LEU A 155 8.39 -7.22 -15.14
C LEU A 155 9.62 -7.65 -14.36
N PRO A 156 10.15 -6.82 -13.44
CA PRO A 156 11.28 -7.20 -12.62
C PRO A 156 10.89 -8.31 -11.64
N VAL A 157 11.71 -9.33 -11.56
CA VAL A 157 11.71 -10.30 -10.47
C VAL A 157 12.73 -9.82 -9.45
N ILE A 158 12.24 -9.52 -8.27
CA ILE A 158 13.05 -8.92 -7.19
C ILE A 158 13.29 -9.91 -6.06
N GLU A 159 14.43 -9.82 -5.43
CA GLU A 159 14.71 -10.42 -4.14
C GLU A 159 14.57 -9.38 -3.03
N LEU A 160 13.92 -9.74 -1.92
CA LEU A 160 13.68 -8.87 -0.77
C LEU A 160 14.93 -8.80 0.10
N GLY A 161 15.74 -7.79 -0.12
CA GLY A 161 17.00 -7.53 0.56
C GLY A 161 16.91 -6.49 1.67
N THR A 162 18.00 -6.31 2.35
CA THR A 162 18.20 -5.31 3.40
C THR A 162 19.60 -4.73 3.29
N SER A 163 19.71 -3.42 3.43
CA SER A 163 20.97 -2.71 3.62
C SER A 163 20.94 -1.90 4.91
N SER A 164 22.08 -1.46 5.38
CA SER A 164 22.15 -0.57 6.54
C SER A 164 23.24 0.50 6.37
N TYR A 165 23.04 1.61 7.06
CA TYR A 165 24.04 2.66 7.18
C TYR A 165 24.03 3.25 8.58
N ARG A 166 25.14 3.84 9.00
CA ARG A 166 25.25 4.48 10.31
C ARG A 166 24.89 5.96 10.23
N HIS A 167 23.80 6.32 10.92
CA HIS A 167 23.39 7.71 11.05
C HIS A 167 24.06 8.32 12.29
N PRO A 168 24.63 9.56 12.22
CA PRO A 168 25.37 10.15 13.33
C PRO A 168 24.61 10.24 14.65
N GLN A 169 23.29 10.50 14.59
CA GLN A 169 22.45 10.72 15.77
C GLN A 169 21.52 9.55 16.10
N ARG A 170 21.23 8.65 15.14
CA ARG A 170 20.21 7.60 15.26
C ARG A 170 20.77 6.18 15.28
N GLY A 171 22.12 6.03 15.19
CA GLY A 171 22.76 4.74 15.14
C GLY A 171 22.61 4.04 13.79
N GLU A 172 22.51 2.73 13.79
CA GLU A 172 22.35 1.93 12.59
C GLU A 172 20.90 2.02 12.07
N ILE A 173 20.76 2.42 10.82
CA ILE A 173 19.49 2.52 10.11
C ILE A 173 19.46 1.45 9.03
N HIS A 174 18.44 0.59 9.09
CA HIS A 174 18.17 -0.40 8.08
C HIS A 174 17.22 0.14 7.04
N VAL A 175 17.50 -0.14 5.76
CA VAL A 175 16.67 0.25 4.63
C VAL A 175 16.31 -0.97 3.79
N PRO A 176 15.10 -1.00 3.20
CA PRO A 176 14.71 -2.09 2.30
C PRO A 176 15.50 -1.99 1.00
N VAL A 177 15.79 -3.15 0.43
CA VAL A 177 16.40 -3.29 -0.89
C VAL A 177 15.49 -4.18 -1.74
N LEU A 178 15.26 -3.78 -2.98
CA LEU A 178 14.48 -4.50 -3.98
C LEU A 178 15.43 -4.87 -5.12
N ASP A 179 16.22 -5.94 -4.92
CA ASP A 179 17.26 -6.35 -5.86
C ASP A 179 16.64 -7.03 -7.08
N ILE A 180 16.82 -6.48 -8.28
CA ILE A 180 16.37 -7.12 -9.51
C ILE A 180 17.31 -8.27 -9.85
N ILE A 181 16.78 -9.49 -9.84
CA ILE A 181 17.54 -10.72 -10.11
C ILE A 181 17.18 -11.34 -11.46
N ASP A 182 16.00 -11.04 -12.00
CA ASP A 182 15.52 -11.54 -13.30
C ASP A 182 14.38 -10.67 -13.82
N TRP A 183 13.89 -10.99 -15.01
CA TRP A 183 12.74 -10.34 -15.65
C TRP A 183 11.72 -11.38 -16.09
N ALA A 184 10.44 -11.09 -15.90
CA ALA A 184 9.31 -11.95 -16.25
C ALA A 184 8.40 -11.30 -17.31
N ALA A 185 7.64 -12.12 -18.01
CA ALA A 185 6.57 -11.63 -18.86
C ALA A 185 5.39 -11.12 -18.00
N PRO A 186 4.76 -10.00 -18.37
CA PRO A 186 3.61 -9.50 -17.63
C PRO A 186 2.44 -10.49 -17.72
N PRO A 187 1.76 -10.80 -16.61
CA PRO A 187 0.55 -11.62 -16.65
C PRO A 187 -0.58 -10.86 -17.36
N THR A 188 -1.48 -11.61 -17.99
CA THR A 188 -2.65 -11.06 -18.73
C THR A 188 -3.73 -10.46 -17.82
N LYS A 189 -3.59 -10.58 -16.51
CA LYS A 189 -4.57 -10.06 -15.53
C LYS A 189 -4.71 -8.54 -15.67
N PRO A 190 -5.94 -8.02 -15.77
CA PRO A 190 -6.17 -6.59 -15.87
C PRO A 190 -5.83 -5.88 -14.55
N ARG A 191 -5.44 -4.61 -14.68
CA ARG A 191 -5.16 -3.74 -13.54
C ARG A 191 -6.42 -3.55 -12.68
N PRO A 192 -6.33 -3.67 -11.33
CA PRO A 192 -7.47 -3.45 -10.45
C PRO A 192 -7.93 -1.98 -10.49
N PRO A 193 -9.21 -1.68 -10.17
CA PRO A 193 -9.65 -0.30 -10.02
C PRO A 193 -8.95 0.38 -8.84
N LEU A 194 -8.87 1.71 -8.90
CA LEU A 194 -8.34 2.50 -7.78
C LEU A 194 -9.16 2.27 -6.51
N PRO A 195 -8.52 2.19 -5.32
CA PRO A 195 -9.23 2.15 -4.06
C PRO A 195 -10.10 3.40 -3.92
N LYS A 196 -11.35 3.21 -3.49
CA LYS A 196 -12.26 4.30 -3.16
C LYS A 196 -12.33 4.41 -1.65
N ALA A 197 -12.20 5.63 -1.13
CA ALA A 197 -12.54 5.89 0.27
C ALA A 197 -14.00 5.49 0.49
N GLU A 198 -14.26 4.63 1.46
CA GLU A 198 -15.64 4.36 1.87
C GLU A 198 -16.20 5.64 2.48
N PRO A 199 -17.38 6.15 2.03
CA PRO A 199 -18.02 7.26 2.69
C PRO A 199 -18.26 6.85 4.15
N GLN A 200 -17.68 7.60 5.08
CA GLN A 200 -17.96 7.39 6.49
C GLN A 200 -19.48 7.46 6.71
N LYS A 201 -20.11 6.37 7.14
CA LYS A 201 -21.36 6.49 7.87
C LYS A 201 -21.04 7.42 9.04
N ALA A 202 -21.67 8.61 9.02
CA ALA A 202 -21.61 9.50 10.16
C ALA A 202 -21.84 8.64 11.41
N LEU A 203 -20.84 8.54 12.25
CA LEU A 203 -21.03 7.99 13.59
C LEU A 203 -22.08 8.90 14.20
N SER A 204 -23.32 8.39 14.36
CA SER A 204 -24.30 9.02 15.23
C SER A 204 -23.57 9.17 16.56
N GLY A 205 -23.33 10.44 16.94
CA GLY A 205 -22.67 10.76 18.18
C GLY A 205 -23.30 9.99 19.35
N PRO A 206 -22.57 9.81 20.45
CA PRO A 206 -23.12 9.17 21.62
C PRO A 206 -24.45 9.88 21.94
N LYS A 207 -25.52 9.10 22.01
CA LYS A 207 -26.76 9.59 22.56
C LYS A 207 -26.43 10.02 24.00
N ASP A 208 -26.65 11.29 24.29
CA ASP A 208 -26.66 11.84 25.63
C ASP A 208 -27.79 11.15 26.42
N ASP A 209 -27.51 9.93 26.92
CA ASP A 209 -28.31 9.24 27.92
C ASP A 209 -27.70 9.48 29.34
N LEU A 210 -27.31 10.73 29.61
CA LEU A 210 -26.96 11.18 30.98
C LEU A 210 -27.98 12.21 31.49
N ALA A 211 -29.25 11.82 31.40
CA ALA A 211 -30.30 12.43 32.24
C ALA A 211 -30.62 11.47 33.39
N ASP A 212 -29.62 11.16 34.21
CA ASP A 212 -29.84 10.52 35.47
C ASP A 212 -29.80 11.59 36.58
N SER A 213 -30.99 12.02 36.97
CA SER A 213 -31.25 12.90 38.08
C SER A 213 -30.80 12.20 39.39
N ILE A 214 -29.75 12.70 40.02
CA ILE A 214 -29.36 12.34 41.38
C ILE A 214 -30.25 13.10 42.32
N PRO A 215 -31.11 12.45 43.11
CA PRO A 215 -31.83 13.12 44.18
C PRO A 215 -30.88 13.36 45.36
N PHE A 216 -30.63 14.59 45.67
CA PHE A 216 -30.04 14.96 46.96
C PHE A 216 -31.09 14.75 48.06
N ASN A 217 -30.76 13.91 49.04
CA ASN A 217 -31.25 13.92 50.42
C ASN A 217 -30.07 14.14 51.35
#